data_91f260fd4a5bf7586dc7a45b9df8a69e
#
_entry.id   91f260fd4a5bf7586dc7a45b9df8a69e
#
_cell.length_a   1.000
_cell.length_b   1.000
_cell.length_c   1.000
_cell.angle_alpha   90.00
_cell.angle_beta   90.00
_cell.angle_gamma   90.00
#
_symmetry.space_group_name_H-M   'P 1'
#
loop_
_entity.id
_entity.type
_entity.pdbx_description
1 polymer ?
#
loop_
_entity_poly.entity_id
_entity_poly.type
_entity_poly.pdbx_seq_one_letter_code
_entity_poly.pdbx_strand_id
1 'polypeptide(L)'
;MRQIINHFTDDDLYKLTMCCAVIDNYPRAHVCYQFVDRDDTVYPKGFAQEVEHQIELLETIIITDEEINFLRKKCNYLPEWFLTYLRGFRFSRDWVKVWQNEEGHLHIEIEGLWADTILLEVKILAIISELFYMFNKQAQEFDYQELYDNTYHKTERLLEAGCVFSDFGTRRRASLVAEETAVRAMQDCYDSKEWKGRFVGTSNIHLAMKYDLTPVGTMAHEFICAIGGMFGPQMANYMAMEAWRRTYRGALGTYLYDSFGWDIFSYNFSEDFANQFKGLRIDSGDNFEQLEKIIAKYKSFGIDARDKQVLFSNALDTDKAIEIQHYAENRVKPSFGIGTHFTNDFPHVKPMNIVIKLVAVKITERWPFYNDTCKISEDKGKHTGKPEVIQRFMEAIHYKE
;
A
#
# COMPACT_ATOMS: atom_id res chain seq x y z
N MET A 1 7.34 -4.52 26.09
CA MET A 1 5.87 -4.26 25.96
C MET A 1 5.14 -5.50 25.45
N ARG A 2 3.77 -5.48 25.35
CA ARG A 2 3.04 -6.59 24.68
C ARG A 2 3.41 -6.61 23.19
N GLN A 3 3.33 -7.79 22.58
CA GLN A 3 3.48 -7.95 21.14
C GLN A 3 2.37 -7.19 20.40
N ILE A 4 2.75 -6.39 19.41
CA ILE A 4 1.82 -5.56 18.63
C ILE A 4 1.21 -6.37 17.48
N ILE A 5 2.06 -7.01 16.66
CA ILE A 5 1.61 -7.86 15.56
C ILE A 5 1.51 -9.31 16.06
N ASN A 6 0.31 -9.88 16.04
CA ASN A 6 0.04 -11.23 16.57
C ASN A 6 -0.42 -12.22 15.51
N HIS A 7 -0.72 -11.76 14.29
CA HIS A 7 -1.22 -12.58 13.20
C HIS A 7 -0.36 -12.38 11.95
N PHE A 8 -0.14 -13.46 11.21
CA PHE A 8 0.60 -13.37 9.96
C PHE A 8 -0.12 -12.45 8.96
N THR A 9 -1.43 -12.55 8.92
CA THR A 9 -2.33 -11.80 8.06
C THR A 9 -2.67 -10.38 8.55
N ASP A 10 -2.13 -9.93 9.70
CA ASP A 10 -2.17 -8.51 10.08
C ASP A 10 -1.20 -7.73 9.18
N ASP A 11 -1.64 -7.58 7.94
CA ASP A 11 -0.89 -7.03 6.81
C ASP A 11 -1.85 -6.59 5.70
N ASP A 12 -1.39 -5.70 4.84
CA ASP A 12 -2.14 -5.31 3.64
C ASP A 12 -2.04 -6.37 2.53
N LEU A 13 -3.16 -6.70 1.91
CA LEU A 13 -3.23 -7.72 0.86
C LEU A 13 -2.21 -7.50 -0.27
N TYR A 14 -1.92 -6.25 -0.64
CA TYR A 14 -0.98 -5.96 -1.72
C TYR A 14 0.44 -6.48 -1.45
N LYS A 15 0.83 -6.67 -0.19
CA LYS A 15 2.13 -7.27 0.16
C LYS A 15 2.19 -8.75 -0.23
N LEU A 16 1.13 -9.49 0.05
CA LEU A 16 1.05 -10.90 -0.34
C LEU A 16 0.97 -11.05 -1.86
N THR A 17 0.17 -10.22 -2.51
CA THR A 17 0.04 -10.27 -3.98
C THR A 17 1.35 -9.89 -4.67
N MET A 18 2.04 -8.85 -4.21
CA MET A 18 3.37 -8.54 -4.75
C MET A 18 4.39 -9.64 -4.45
N CYS A 19 4.41 -10.22 -3.23
CA CYS A 19 5.29 -11.33 -2.88
C CYS A 19 5.10 -12.52 -3.85
N CYS A 20 3.85 -12.89 -4.14
CA CYS A 20 3.53 -13.93 -5.12
C CYS A 20 4.09 -13.59 -6.52
N ALA A 21 3.89 -12.36 -7.00
CA ALA A 21 4.40 -11.92 -8.28
C ALA A 21 5.94 -11.85 -8.32
N VAL A 22 6.58 -11.47 -7.20
CA VAL A 22 8.04 -11.45 -7.05
C VAL A 22 8.61 -12.87 -7.16
N ILE A 23 8.04 -13.83 -6.44
CA ILE A 23 8.50 -15.22 -6.50
C ILE A 23 8.36 -15.80 -7.92
N ASP A 24 7.24 -15.51 -8.58
CA ASP A 24 6.95 -16.02 -9.92
C ASP A 24 7.86 -15.43 -11.00
N ASN A 25 8.29 -14.17 -10.88
CA ASN A 25 9.02 -13.45 -11.93
C ASN A 25 10.47 -13.10 -11.57
N TYR A 26 10.76 -12.85 -10.29
CA TYR A 26 12.05 -12.33 -9.80
C TYR A 26 12.54 -13.08 -8.56
N PRO A 27 12.55 -14.43 -8.52
CA PRO A 27 12.75 -15.22 -7.31
C PRO A 27 14.15 -15.08 -6.67
N ARG A 28 15.08 -14.44 -7.36
CA ARG A 28 16.46 -14.25 -6.88
C ARG A 28 16.82 -12.79 -6.65
N ALA A 29 15.86 -11.88 -6.81
CA ALA A 29 16.12 -10.46 -6.60
C ALA A 29 16.34 -10.17 -5.10
N HIS A 30 17.33 -9.33 -4.82
CA HIS A 30 17.61 -8.80 -3.48
C HIS A 30 17.37 -7.31 -3.47
N VAL A 31 16.89 -6.80 -2.35
CA VAL A 31 16.47 -5.40 -2.21
C VAL A 31 17.01 -4.78 -0.93
N CYS A 32 17.10 -3.45 -0.95
CA CYS A 32 17.33 -2.64 0.23
C CYS A 32 16.17 -1.66 0.39
N TYR A 33 15.68 -1.53 1.62
CA TYR A 33 14.69 -0.53 1.99
C TYR A 33 15.24 0.39 3.06
N GLN A 34 14.69 1.60 3.11
CA GLN A 34 14.97 2.56 4.17
C GLN A 34 13.67 3.14 4.73
N PHE A 35 13.66 3.32 6.03
CA PHE A 35 12.62 4.07 6.74
C PHE A 35 12.80 5.56 6.47
N VAL A 36 11.70 6.26 6.24
CA VAL A 36 11.66 7.70 6.05
C VAL A 36 10.55 8.27 6.92
N ASP A 37 10.91 9.12 7.85
CA ASP A 37 10.00 9.98 8.59
C ASP A 37 10.01 11.38 7.94
N ARG A 38 8.85 11.81 7.44
CA ARG A 38 8.71 13.08 6.73
C ARG A 38 8.43 14.26 7.66
N ASP A 39 8.11 13.97 8.92
CA ASP A 39 7.85 14.97 9.95
C ASP A 39 9.09 15.23 10.83
N ASP A 40 10.20 14.55 10.53
CA ASP A 40 11.48 14.69 11.25
C ASP A 40 11.32 14.49 12.77
N THR A 41 10.57 13.44 13.15
CA THR A 41 10.18 13.17 14.52
C THR A 41 11.39 12.81 15.40
N VAL A 42 11.50 13.45 16.55
CA VAL A 42 12.44 13.04 17.61
C VAL A 42 11.75 12.02 18.50
N TYR A 43 12.24 10.78 18.44
CA TYR A 43 11.66 9.67 19.20
C TYR A 43 12.20 9.62 20.62
N PRO A 44 11.40 9.17 21.61
CA PRO A 44 11.84 9.01 22.99
C PRO A 44 13.02 8.04 23.11
N LYS A 45 13.86 8.27 24.14
CA LYS A 45 14.98 7.35 24.42
C LYS A 45 14.46 5.92 24.67
N GLY A 46 15.10 4.94 24.04
CA GLY A 46 14.69 3.53 24.13
C GLY A 46 13.66 3.10 23.11
N PHE A 47 13.20 4.01 22.25
CA PHE A 47 12.21 3.70 21.23
C PHE A 47 12.75 2.69 20.20
N ALA A 48 13.97 2.89 19.70
CA ALA A 48 14.58 1.97 18.73
C ALA A 48 14.76 0.56 19.30
N GLN A 49 15.14 0.43 20.58
CA GLN A 49 15.26 -0.86 21.25
C GLN A 49 13.90 -1.58 21.35
N GLU A 50 12.82 -0.85 21.60
CA GLU A 50 11.49 -1.48 21.63
C GLU A 50 11.03 -1.87 20.22
N VAL A 51 11.29 -1.04 19.20
CA VAL A 51 11.02 -1.40 17.78
C VAL A 51 11.79 -2.66 17.41
N GLU A 52 13.07 -2.74 17.75
CA GLU A 52 13.90 -3.94 17.51
C GLU A 52 13.32 -5.17 18.20
N HIS A 53 12.91 -5.04 19.47
CA HIS A 53 12.27 -6.12 20.21
C HIS A 53 10.97 -6.58 19.55
N GLN A 54 10.12 -5.66 19.10
CA GLN A 54 8.89 -6.02 18.39
C GLN A 54 9.16 -6.72 17.04
N ILE A 55 10.25 -6.36 16.34
CA ILE A 55 10.68 -7.05 15.12
C ILE A 55 11.19 -8.47 15.45
N GLU A 56 11.92 -8.68 16.54
CA GLU A 56 12.31 -10.01 17.01
C GLU A 56 11.07 -10.88 17.28
N LEU A 57 10.02 -10.32 17.86
CA LEU A 57 8.77 -11.05 18.11
C LEU A 57 8.07 -11.51 16.81
N LEU A 58 8.32 -10.87 15.66
CA LEU A 58 7.78 -11.36 14.38
C LEU A 58 8.26 -12.76 14.03
N GLU A 59 9.45 -13.18 14.48
CA GLU A 59 9.99 -14.53 14.25
C GLU A 59 9.10 -15.64 14.85
N THR A 60 8.29 -15.30 15.84
CA THR A 60 7.32 -16.24 16.46
C THR A 60 6.04 -16.40 15.65
N ILE A 61 5.80 -15.53 14.67
CA ILE A 61 4.57 -15.51 13.89
C ILE A 61 4.68 -16.48 12.72
N ILE A 62 3.74 -17.41 12.68
CA ILE A 62 3.54 -18.34 11.57
C ILE A 62 2.12 -18.20 11.05
N ILE A 63 1.94 -18.38 9.75
CA ILE A 63 0.60 -18.41 9.19
C ILE A 63 -0.15 -19.66 9.65
N THR A 64 -1.38 -19.50 10.08
CA THR A 64 -2.23 -20.60 10.55
C THR A 64 -2.97 -21.27 9.39
N ASP A 65 -3.49 -22.48 9.63
CA ASP A 65 -4.35 -23.15 8.64
C ASP A 65 -5.65 -22.39 8.38
N GLU A 66 -6.17 -21.68 9.38
CA GLU A 66 -7.36 -20.85 9.25
C GLU A 66 -7.09 -19.67 8.31
N GLU A 67 -5.96 -18.95 8.48
CA GLU A 67 -5.54 -17.86 7.59
C GLU A 67 -5.32 -18.35 6.16
N ILE A 68 -4.68 -19.50 5.97
CA ILE A 68 -4.50 -20.13 4.65
C ILE A 68 -5.84 -20.47 3.99
N ASN A 69 -6.78 -21.03 4.75
CA ASN A 69 -8.09 -21.38 4.21
C ASN A 69 -8.91 -20.15 3.86
N PHE A 70 -8.80 -19.07 4.63
CA PHE A 70 -9.40 -17.80 4.29
C PHE A 70 -8.82 -17.23 2.98
N LEU A 71 -7.49 -17.17 2.85
CA LEU A 71 -6.82 -16.74 1.62
C LEU A 71 -7.25 -17.59 0.41
N ARG A 72 -7.28 -18.91 0.55
CA ARG A 72 -7.74 -19.83 -0.51
C ARG A 72 -9.17 -19.52 -0.94
N LYS A 73 -10.07 -19.23 0.01
CA LYS A 73 -11.49 -18.94 -0.24
C LYS A 73 -11.70 -17.56 -0.87
N LYS A 74 -11.09 -16.51 -0.29
CA LYS A 74 -11.34 -15.11 -0.68
C LYS A 74 -10.39 -14.60 -1.77
N CYS A 75 -9.17 -15.13 -1.84
CA CYS A 75 -8.13 -14.74 -2.79
C CYS A 75 -7.80 -15.90 -3.75
N ASN A 76 -8.80 -16.45 -4.42
CA ASN A 76 -8.68 -17.62 -5.28
C ASN A 76 -7.74 -17.45 -6.49
N TYR A 77 -7.26 -16.25 -6.73
CA TYR A 77 -6.21 -15.91 -7.68
C TYR A 77 -4.79 -16.20 -7.15
N LEU A 78 -4.64 -16.45 -5.84
CA LEU A 78 -3.36 -16.91 -5.27
C LEU A 78 -3.18 -18.41 -5.54
N PRO A 79 -2.09 -18.82 -6.20
CA PRO A 79 -1.89 -20.23 -6.54
C PRO A 79 -1.50 -21.04 -5.29
N GLU A 80 -1.82 -22.35 -5.29
CA GLU A 80 -1.54 -23.25 -4.16
C GLU A 80 -0.05 -23.34 -3.82
N TRP A 81 0.86 -23.20 -4.81
CA TRP A 81 2.28 -23.18 -4.52
C TRP A 81 2.68 -21.98 -3.64
N PHE A 82 2.02 -20.83 -3.82
CA PHE A 82 2.27 -19.64 -2.99
C PHE A 82 1.71 -19.83 -1.58
N LEU A 83 0.52 -20.39 -1.43
CA LEU A 83 -0.04 -20.72 -0.11
C LEU A 83 0.87 -21.74 0.64
N THR A 84 1.47 -22.67 -0.09
CA THR A 84 2.46 -23.61 0.47
C THR A 84 3.75 -22.89 0.87
N TYR A 85 4.24 -21.93 0.07
CA TYR A 85 5.38 -21.08 0.42
C TYR A 85 5.11 -20.33 1.74
N LEU A 86 3.92 -19.70 1.87
CA LEU A 86 3.55 -18.98 3.09
C LEU A 86 3.56 -19.87 4.34
N ARG A 87 3.18 -21.14 4.25
CA ARG A 87 3.28 -22.11 5.37
C ARG A 87 4.72 -22.31 5.85
N GLY A 88 5.65 -22.30 4.93
CA GLY A 88 7.08 -22.42 5.23
C GLY A 88 7.77 -21.12 5.61
N PHE A 89 7.13 -19.98 5.36
CA PHE A 89 7.74 -18.66 5.60
C PHE A 89 8.00 -18.41 7.09
N ARG A 90 9.14 -17.81 7.37
CA ARG A 90 9.50 -17.33 8.72
C ARG A 90 10.13 -15.96 8.59
N PHE A 91 9.71 -15.02 9.42
CA PHE A 91 10.41 -13.74 9.55
C PHE A 91 11.80 -13.97 10.15
N SER A 92 12.76 -13.13 9.77
CA SER A 92 14.06 -13.09 10.42
C SER A 92 14.45 -11.66 10.77
N ARG A 93 14.86 -11.49 12.01
CA ARG A 93 15.40 -10.23 12.53
C ARG A 93 16.69 -9.83 11.81
N ASP A 94 17.45 -10.80 11.31
CA ASP A 94 18.73 -10.57 10.62
C ASP A 94 18.59 -9.71 9.34
N TRP A 95 17.41 -9.59 8.80
CA TRP A 95 17.13 -8.72 7.63
C TRP A 95 17.01 -7.24 7.99
N VAL A 96 16.90 -6.89 9.28
CA VAL A 96 16.51 -5.54 9.72
C VAL A 96 17.57 -4.99 10.67
N LYS A 97 18.02 -3.77 10.40
CA LYS A 97 18.85 -2.96 11.30
C LYS A 97 18.02 -1.79 11.80
N VAL A 98 18.02 -1.59 13.13
CA VAL A 98 17.28 -0.50 13.79
C VAL A 98 18.22 0.26 14.71
N TRP A 99 18.24 1.59 14.62
CA TRP A 99 19.00 2.44 15.56
C TRP A 99 18.39 3.84 15.67
N GLN A 100 18.74 4.55 16.73
CA GLN A 100 18.53 5.99 16.85
C GLN A 100 19.88 6.70 16.76
N ASN A 101 19.91 7.86 16.09
CA ASN A 101 21.08 8.71 16.13
C ASN A 101 21.13 9.54 17.45
N GLU A 102 22.17 10.35 17.62
CA GLU A 102 22.36 11.17 18.84
C GLU A 102 21.26 12.24 18.99
N GLU A 103 20.62 12.66 17.89
CA GLU A 103 19.54 13.64 17.87
C GLU A 103 18.17 12.99 18.17
N GLY A 104 18.11 11.65 18.22
CA GLY A 104 16.89 10.89 18.54
C GLY A 104 16.06 10.48 17.35
N HIS A 105 16.54 10.67 16.11
CA HIS A 105 15.85 10.19 14.92
C HIS A 105 16.00 8.70 14.73
N LEU A 106 14.91 8.04 14.34
CA LEU A 106 14.86 6.61 14.09
C LEU A 106 15.36 6.28 12.67
N HIS A 107 16.22 5.28 12.59
CA HIS A 107 16.71 4.74 11.34
C HIS A 107 16.40 3.24 11.27
N ILE A 108 15.90 2.78 10.11
CA ILE A 108 15.69 1.36 9.84
C ILE A 108 16.15 1.08 8.41
N GLU A 109 16.97 0.05 8.30
CA GLU A 109 17.39 -0.53 7.01
C GLU A 109 16.94 -1.99 6.96
N ILE A 110 16.40 -2.40 5.80
CA ILE A 110 16.00 -3.77 5.55
C ILE A 110 16.75 -4.24 4.30
N GLU A 111 17.44 -5.38 4.40
CA GLU A 111 18.18 -5.95 3.29
C GLU A 111 18.00 -7.46 3.23
N GLY A 112 17.75 -8.00 2.03
CA GLY A 112 17.65 -9.44 1.83
C GLY A 112 17.01 -9.81 0.51
N LEU A 113 16.64 -11.09 0.40
CA LEU A 113 15.86 -11.59 -0.73
C LEU A 113 14.51 -10.85 -0.79
N TRP A 114 14.15 -10.37 -1.96
CA TRP A 114 12.93 -9.55 -2.08
C TRP A 114 11.68 -10.26 -1.59
N ALA A 115 11.53 -11.53 -1.95
CA ALA A 115 10.40 -12.36 -1.52
C ALA A 115 10.29 -12.49 0.02
N ASP A 116 11.42 -12.45 0.73
CA ASP A 116 11.46 -12.61 2.18
C ASP A 116 11.20 -11.28 2.90
N THR A 117 11.78 -10.20 2.39
CA THR A 117 11.74 -8.88 3.05
C THR A 117 10.50 -8.06 2.74
N ILE A 118 9.81 -8.36 1.64
CA ILE A 118 8.63 -7.60 1.18
C ILE A 118 7.49 -7.56 2.21
N LEU A 119 7.36 -8.59 3.06
CA LEU A 119 6.31 -8.70 4.07
C LEU A 119 6.61 -7.93 5.38
N LEU A 120 7.71 -7.18 5.44
CA LEU A 120 8.11 -6.45 6.65
C LEU A 120 7.56 -5.02 6.70
N GLU A 121 7.40 -4.33 5.55
CA GLU A 121 7.08 -2.90 5.51
C GLU A 121 5.87 -2.54 6.35
N VAL A 122 4.72 -3.16 6.09
CA VAL A 122 3.44 -2.79 6.73
C VAL A 122 3.49 -3.10 8.22
N LYS A 123 4.03 -4.27 8.59
CA LYS A 123 4.17 -4.67 9.98
C LYS A 123 5.07 -3.72 10.78
N ILE A 124 6.23 -3.36 10.25
CA ILE A 124 7.16 -2.43 10.91
C ILE A 124 6.54 -1.04 11.03
N LEU A 125 5.85 -0.54 10.00
CA LEU A 125 5.19 0.76 10.06
C LEU A 125 4.04 0.79 11.08
N ALA A 126 3.24 -0.28 11.16
CA ALA A 126 2.19 -0.42 12.18
C ALA A 126 2.79 -0.51 13.60
N ILE A 127 3.90 -1.23 13.78
CA ILE A 127 4.65 -1.28 15.05
C ILE A 127 5.12 0.12 15.44
N ILE A 128 5.77 0.85 14.56
CA ILE A 128 6.28 2.20 14.85
C ILE A 128 5.14 3.14 15.23
N SER A 129 4.06 3.12 14.47
CA SER A 129 2.90 3.99 14.70
C SER A 129 2.27 3.72 16.08
N GLU A 130 1.98 2.47 16.40
CA GLU A 130 1.37 2.08 17.69
C GLU A 130 2.31 2.36 18.88
N LEU A 131 3.60 2.02 18.77
CA LEU A 131 4.60 2.32 19.79
C LEU A 131 4.74 3.82 20.05
N PHE A 132 4.72 4.64 19.00
CA PHE A 132 4.83 6.09 19.13
C PHE A 132 3.78 6.67 20.06
N TYR A 133 2.51 6.30 19.86
CA TYR A 133 1.41 6.76 20.70
C TYR A 133 1.48 6.17 22.12
N MET A 134 1.97 4.94 22.27
CA MET A 134 2.18 4.34 23.61
C MET A 134 3.28 5.06 24.39
N PHE A 135 4.42 5.35 23.77
CA PHE A 135 5.54 6.05 24.42
C PHE A 135 5.18 7.48 24.83
N ASN A 136 4.42 8.18 23.98
CA ASN A 136 3.95 9.54 24.23
C ASN A 136 2.70 9.60 25.13
N LYS A 137 2.22 8.44 25.62
CA LYS A 137 1.01 8.28 26.44
C LYS A 137 -0.30 8.73 25.77
N GLN A 138 -0.29 9.12 24.53
CA GLN A 138 -1.48 9.51 23.76
C GLN A 138 -2.47 8.35 23.61
N ALA A 139 -1.98 7.11 23.53
CA ALA A 139 -2.82 5.93 23.46
C ALA A 139 -3.77 5.75 24.69
N GLN A 140 -3.48 6.41 25.81
CA GLN A 140 -4.34 6.39 27.02
C GLN A 140 -5.56 7.33 26.89
N GLU A 141 -5.49 8.28 25.95
CA GLU A 141 -6.51 9.30 25.70
C GLU A 141 -7.42 8.92 24.52
N PHE A 142 -7.18 7.77 23.87
CA PHE A 142 -7.96 7.33 22.71
C PHE A 142 -9.39 6.95 23.11
N ASP A 143 -10.37 7.74 22.65
CA ASP A 143 -11.78 7.40 22.76
C ASP A 143 -12.24 6.59 21.53
N TYR A 144 -12.28 5.27 21.70
CA TYR A 144 -12.68 4.37 20.62
C TYR A 144 -14.19 4.44 20.31
N GLN A 145 -15.02 4.95 21.25
CA GLN A 145 -16.43 5.17 20.95
C GLN A 145 -16.60 6.40 20.05
N GLU A 146 -15.86 7.48 20.32
CA GLU A 146 -15.84 8.66 19.46
C GLU A 146 -15.32 8.30 18.06
N LEU A 147 -14.24 7.50 17.96
CA LEU A 147 -13.72 7.02 16.69
C LEU A 147 -14.77 6.21 15.91
N TYR A 148 -15.51 5.32 16.60
CA TYR A 148 -16.59 4.54 16.00
C TYR A 148 -17.68 5.45 15.44
N ASP A 149 -18.19 6.38 16.26
CA ASP A 149 -19.29 7.28 15.88
C ASP A 149 -18.88 8.19 14.71
N ASN A 150 -17.69 8.76 14.76
CA ASN A 150 -17.14 9.59 13.67
C ASN A 150 -16.98 8.77 12.37
N THR A 151 -16.45 7.55 12.46
CA THR A 151 -16.29 6.67 11.30
C THR A 151 -17.63 6.25 10.72
N TYR A 152 -18.61 5.95 11.56
CA TYR A 152 -19.97 5.62 11.14
C TYR A 152 -20.59 6.78 10.33
N HIS A 153 -20.51 8.02 10.84
CA HIS A 153 -21.03 9.20 10.14
C HIS A 153 -20.30 9.51 8.83
N LYS A 154 -18.97 9.36 8.78
CA LYS A 154 -18.20 9.50 7.54
C LYS A 154 -18.62 8.46 6.51
N THR A 155 -18.83 7.22 6.96
CA THR A 155 -19.27 6.10 6.12
C THR A 155 -20.67 6.36 5.56
N GLU A 156 -21.61 6.82 6.38
CA GLU A 156 -22.95 7.20 5.96
C GLU A 156 -22.92 8.22 4.82
N ARG A 157 -22.13 9.28 4.97
CA ARG A 157 -21.98 10.32 3.94
C ARG A 157 -21.42 9.77 2.61
N LEU A 158 -20.41 8.91 2.68
CA LEU A 158 -19.82 8.27 1.49
C LEU A 158 -20.85 7.38 0.78
N LEU A 159 -21.59 6.58 1.54
CA LEU A 159 -22.59 5.65 1.00
C LEU A 159 -23.77 6.40 0.37
N GLU A 160 -24.25 7.49 0.99
CA GLU A 160 -25.29 8.35 0.44
C GLU A 160 -24.88 9.02 -0.87
N ALA A 161 -23.62 9.47 -0.95
CA ALA A 161 -23.05 10.04 -2.17
C ALA A 161 -22.83 9.01 -3.30
N GLY A 162 -22.95 7.72 -3.02
CA GLY A 162 -22.74 6.65 -3.99
C GLY A 162 -21.28 6.22 -4.15
N CYS A 163 -20.40 6.56 -3.20
CA CYS A 163 -19.00 6.13 -3.24
C CYS A 163 -18.87 4.63 -3.07
N VAL A 164 -18.00 4.02 -3.87
CA VAL A 164 -17.50 2.64 -3.68
C VAL A 164 -16.12 2.74 -3.03
N PHE A 165 -15.96 2.32 -1.79
CA PHE A 165 -14.72 2.56 -1.06
C PHE A 165 -14.26 1.39 -0.22
N SER A 166 -12.99 1.44 0.19
CA SER A 166 -12.33 0.45 1.04
C SER A 166 -11.42 1.13 2.04
N ASP A 167 -11.21 0.48 3.18
CA ASP A 167 -10.17 0.87 4.13
C ASP A 167 -8.77 0.49 3.63
N PHE A 168 -7.82 1.45 3.69
CA PHE A 168 -6.40 1.32 3.34
C PHE A 168 -5.51 1.84 4.48
N GLY A 169 -5.92 1.65 5.72
CA GLY A 169 -5.35 2.36 6.88
C GLY A 169 -4.28 1.64 7.69
N THR A 170 -3.96 0.37 7.41
CA THR A 170 -3.11 -0.50 8.26
C THR A 170 -1.75 0.11 8.60
N ARG A 171 -1.01 0.63 7.62
CA ARG A 171 0.39 1.07 7.77
C ARG A 171 0.62 2.19 8.80
N ARG A 172 -0.37 3.06 8.99
CA ARG A 172 -0.30 4.25 9.86
C ARG A 172 -1.50 4.35 10.79
N ARG A 173 -2.08 3.20 11.12
CA ARG A 173 -3.14 3.09 12.11
C ARG A 173 -2.64 3.57 13.47
N ALA A 174 -3.52 4.13 14.28
CA ALA A 174 -3.15 4.50 15.65
C ALA A 174 -2.89 3.25 16.53
N SER A 175 -3.65 2.18 16.29
CA SER A 175 -3.46 0.83 16.85
C SER A 175 -4.28 -0.17 16.04
N LEU A 176 -4.04 -1.48 16.26
CA LEU A 176 -4.91 -2.52 15.70
C LEU A 176 -6.37 -2.33 16.16
N VAL A 177 -6.57 -1.96 17.43
CA VAL A 177 -7.91 -1.69 17.97
C VAL A 177 -8.59 -0.51 17.29
N ALA A 178 -7.83 0.54 16.93
CA ALA A 178 -8.37 1.68 16.20
C ALA A 178 -8.82 1.28 14.79
N GLU A 179 -8.00 0.55 14.04
CA GLU A 179 -8.35 0.07 12.70
C GLU A 179 -9.56 -0.88 12.77
N GLU A 180 -9.57 -1.81 13.72
CA GLU A 180 -10.70 -2.71 13.95
C GLU A 180 -12.00 -1.95 14.26
N THR A 181 -11.93 -0.93 15.12
CA THR A 181 -13.07 -0.08 15.46
C THR A 181 -13.62 0.63 14.22
N ALA A 182 -12.72 1.18 13.39
CA ALA A 182 -13.11 1.84 12.15
C ALA A 182 -13.75 0.85 11.15
N VAL A 183 -13.15 -0.31 10.94
CA VAL A 183 -13.67 -1.35 10.02
C VAL A 183 -15.05 -1.83 10.48
N ARG A 184 -15.23 -2.04 11.79
CA ARG A 184 -16.53 -2.42 12.36
C ARG A 184 -17.58 -1.33 12.15
N ALA A 185 -17.26 -0.06 12.39
CA ALA A 185 -18.17 1.05 12.17
C ALA A 185 -18.62 1.16 10.70
N MET A 186 -17.67 0.96 9.76
CA MET A 186 -17.98 0.93 8.32
C MET A 186 -18.93 -0.21 7.96
N GLN A 187 -18.69 -1.41 8.48
CA GLN A 187 -19.54 -2.58 8.21
C GLN A 187 -20.92 -2.41 8.84
N ASP A 188 -21.01 -2.01 10.10
CA ASP A 188 -22.28 -1.80 10.80
C ASP A 188 -23.13 -0.72 10.09
N CYS A 189 -22.50 0.36 9.62
CA CYS A 189 -23.18 1.37 8.82
C CYS A 189 -23.68 0.79 7.49
N TYR A 190 -22.80 0.06 6.77
CA TYR A 190 -23.16 -0.54 5.48
C TYR A 190 -24.31 -1.53 5.59
N ASP A 191 -24.38 -2.31 6.66
CA ASP A 191 -25.43 -3.30 6.90
C ASP A 191 -26.75 -2.69 7.45
N SER A 192 -26.77 -1.41 7.82
CA SER A 192 -27.91 -0.78 8.46
C SER A 192 -29.12 -0.58 7.54
N LYS A 193 -28.90 -0.37 6.24
CA LYS A 193 -29.93 -0.17 5.21
C LYS A 193 -29.36 -0.37 3.80
N GLU A 194 -30.16 -0.30 2.77
CA GLU A 194 -29.69 -0.22 1.38
C GLU A 194 -29.14 1.16 1.06
N TRP A 195 -27.99 1.19 0.37
CA TRP A 195 -27.26 2.41 0.05
C TRP A 195 -27.03 2.57 -1.46
N LYS A 196 -26.84 3.81 -1.92
CA LYS A 196 -26.38 4.10 -3.28
C LYS A 196 -24.92 3.64 -3.48
N GLY A 197 -24.08 3.84 -2.48
CA GLY A 197 -22.68 3.46 -2.44
C GLY A 197 -22.42 2.05 -1.90
N ARG A 198 -21.14 1.71 -1.76
CA ARG A 198 -20.73 0.39 -1.28
C ARG A 198 -19.45 0.45 -0.46
N PHE A 199 -19.45 -0.13 0.73
CA PHE A 199 -18.22 -0.54 1.42
C PHE A 199 -17.77 -1.90 0.87
N VAL A 200 -16.54 -1.97 0.33
CA VAL A 200 -16.04 -3.20 -0.31
C VAL A 200 -15.34 -4.10 0.69
N GLY A 201 -14.61 -3.50 1.64
CA GLY A 201 -13.82 -4.22 2.64
C GLY A 201 -12.56 -3.45 3.06
N THR A 202 -11.59 -4.17 3.59
CA THR A 202 -10.34 -3.60 4.11
C THR A 202 -9.11 -4.19 3.42
N SER A 203 -8.02 -3.46 3.37
CA SER A 203 -6.72 -3.98 2.93
C SER A 203 -6.09 -4.91 3.95
N ASN A 204 -6.43 -4.78 5.23
CA ASN A 204 -5.98 -5.65 6.30
C ASN A 204 -6.62 -7.04 6.22
N ILE A 205 -5.81 -8.06 5.91
CA ILE A 205 -6.31 -9.42 5.68
C ILE A 205 -6.86 -10.03 6.97
N HIS A 206 -6.23 -9.76 8.12
CA HIS A 206 -6.70 -10.27 9.42
C HIS A 206 -8.09 -9.75 9.77
N LEU A 207 -8.31 -8.44 9.61
CA LEU A 207 -9.63 -7.85 9.85
C LEU A 207 -10.65 -8.30 8.82
N ALA A 208 -10.25 -8.46 7.54
CA ALA A 208 -11.12 -9.05 6.54
C ALA A 208 -11.55 -10.48 6.92
N MET A 209 -10.64 -11.29 7.46
CA MET A 209 -10.95 -12.62 7.95
C MET A 209 -11.90 -12.59 9.16
N LYS A 210 -11.60 -11.73 10.13
CA LYS A 210 -12.37 -11.61 11.38
C LYS A 210 -13.83 -11.22 11.15
N TYR A 211 -14.10 -10.36 10.15
CA TYR A 211 -15.44 -9.84 9.84
C TYR A 211 -16.03 -10.41 8.55
N ASP A 212 -15.47 -11.48 8.00
CA ASP A 212 -15.85 -12.12 6.72
C ASP A 212 -15.96 -11.14 5.53
N LEU A 213 -15.15 -10.08 5.54
CA LEU A 213 -15.08 -9.07 4.50
C LEU A 213 -14.26 -9.54 3.29
N THR A 214 -14.26 -8.72 2.24
CA THR A 214 -13.35 -8.90 1.11
C THR A 214 -12.00 -8.23 1.42
N PRO A 215 -10.88 -8.97 1.41
CA PRO A 215 -9.57 -8.33 1.47
C PRO A 215 -9.29 -7.61 0.15
N VAL A 216 -8.86 -6.34 0.21
CA VAL A 216 -8.72 -5.44 -0.95
C VAL A 216 -7.28 -5.01 -1.13
N GLY A 217 -6.81 -4.95 -2.35
CA GLY A 217 -5.48 -4.48 -2.70
C GLY A 217 -4.96 -5.14 -3.96
N THR A 218 -4.06 -4.46 -4.65
CA THR A 218 -3.38 -5.00 -5.83
C THR A 218 -1.87 -4.91 -5.67
N MET A 219 -1.26 -3.75 -5.94
CA MET A 219 0.19 -3.53 -5.90
C MET A 219 0.52 -2.16 -5.30
N ALA A 220 1.81 -1.95 -5.00
CA ALA A 220 2.36 -0.66 -4.61
C ALA A 220 3.55 -0.26 -5.51
N HIS A 221 3.97 1.00 -5.39
CA HIS A 221 5.09 1.57 -6.17
C HIS A 221 6.38 0.75 -6.08
N GLU A 222 6.61 0.09 -4.95
CA GLU A 222 7.74 -0.79 -4.70
C GLU A 222 7.98 -1.76 -5.86
N PHE A 223 6.93 -2.42 -6.37
CA PHE A 223 7.04 -3.40 -7.45
C PHE A 223 7.60 -2.79 -8.73
N ILE A 224 7.08 -1.61 -9.10
CA ILE A 224 7.47 -0.90 -10.31
C ILE A 224 8.86 -0.26 -10.13
N CYS A 225 9.14 0.31 -8.94
CA CYS A 225 10.43 0.91 -8.62
C CYS A 225 11.57 -0.12 -8.63
N ALA A 226 11.34 -1.32 -8.07
CA ALA A 226 12.33 -2.41 -8.12
C ALA A 226 12.64 -2.81 -9.56
N ILE A 227 11.61 -2.96 -10.40
CA ILE A 227 11.77 -3.28 -11.83
C ILE A 227 12.52 -2.15 -12.54
N GLY A 228 12.23 -0.89 -12.22
CA GLY A 228 12.96 0.27 -12.72
C GLY A 228 14.45 0.27 -12.34
N GLY A 229 14.78 -0.15 -11.12
CA GLY A 229 16.17 -0.32 -10.69
C GLY A 229 16.88 -1.48 -11.37
N MET A 230 16.16 -2.57 -11.70
CA MET A 230 16.73 -3.72 -12.41
C MET A 230 16.94 -3.48 -13.92
N PHE A 231 15.99 -2.81 -14.58
CA PHE A 231 15.91 -2.78 -16.05
C PHE A 231 15.80 -1.37 -16.65
N GLY A 232 15.86 -0.34 -15.83
CA GLY A 232 15.70 1.06 -16.23
C GLY A 232 14.24 1.55 -16.16
N PRO A 233 14.04 2.86 -15.88
CA PRO A 233 12.71 3.43 -15.71
C PRO A 233 11.88 3.45 -17.00
N GLN A 234 12.52 3.45 -18.19
CA GLN A 234 11.84 3.52 -19.49
C GLN A 234 10.90 2.35 -19.74
N MET A 235 11.26 1.16 -19.27
CA MET A 235 10.51 -0.09 -19.48
C MET A 235 9.83 -0.61 -18.21
N ALA A 236 9.97 0.08 -17.09
CA ALA A 236 9.53 -0.41 -15.79
C ALA A 236 8.02 -0.70 -15.76
N ASN A 237 7.19 0.21 -16.25
CA ASN A 237 5.75 0.01 -16.30
C ASN A 237 5.37 -1.16 -17.23
N TYR A 238 5.98 -1.25 -18.43
CA TYR A 238 5.73 -2.35 -19.35
C TYR A 238 6.04 -3.70 -18.70
N MET A 239 7.25 -3.84 -18.14
CA MET A 239 7.70 -5.09 -17.51
C MET A 239 6.88 -5.44 -16.27
N ALA A 240 6.46 -4.43 -15.49
CA ALA A 240 5.60 -4.63 -14.33
C ALA A 240 4.21 -5.14 -14.75
N MET A 241 3.59 -4.55 -15.79
CA MET A 241 2.31 -5.01 -16.32
C MET A 241 2.41 -6.44 -16.88
N GLU A 242 3.48 -6.76 -17.60
CA GLU A 242 3.71 -8.11 -18.14
C GLU A 242 3.90 -9.15 -17.00
N ALA A 243 4.71 -8.84 -15.99
CA ALA A 243 4.90 -9.72 -14.86
C ALA A 243 3.59 -9.95 -14.09
N TRP A 244 2.83 -8.88 -13.84
CA TRP A 244 1.53 -8.95 -13.17
C TRP A 244 0.50 -9.76 -13.96
N ARG A 245 0.42 -9.53 -15.27
CA ARG A 245 -0.46 -10.27 -16.18
C ARG A 245 -0.12 -11.76 -16.19
N ARG A 246 1.16 -12.12 -16.24
CA ARG A 246 1.63 -13.50 -16.21
C ARG A 246 1.19 -14.22 -14.94
N THR A 247 1.36 -13.58 -13.80
CA THR A 247 1.02 -14.17 -12.50
C THR A 247 -0.49 -14.26 -12.29
N TYR A 248 -1.24 -13.20 -12.58
CA TYR A 248 -2.65 -13.08 -12.18
C TYR A 248 -3.67 -13.29 -13.31
N ARG A 249 -3.25 -13.36 -14.57
CA ARG A 249 -4.07 -13.72 -15.74
C ARG A 249 -5.42 -12.98 -15.81
N GLY A 250 -5.42 -11.68 -15.50
CA GLY A 250 -6.59 -10.81 -15.52
C GLY A 250 -7.31 -10.62 -14.16
N ALA A 251 -6.94 -11.38 -13.10
CA ALA A 251 -7.30 -11.01 -11.75
C ALA A 251 -6.48 -9.79 -11.28
N LEU A 252 -6.93 -9.11 -10.20
CA LEU A 252 -6.26 -7.92 -9.64
C LEU A 252 -5.94 -6.86 -10.69
N GLY A 253 -6.91 -6.57 -11.56
CA GLY A 253 -6.72 -5.80 -12.78
C GLY A 253 -6.65 -4.28 -12.60
N THR A 254 -6.47 -3.73 -11.40
CA THR A 254 -6.26 -2.29 -11.17
C THR A 254 -4.76 -2.02 -11.06
N TYR A 255 -4.20 -1.29 -12.04
CA TYR A 255 -2.77 -1.00 -12.12
C TYR A 255 -2.42 0.37 -11.53
N LEU A 256 -1.38 0.42 -10.71
CA LEU A 256 -0.80 1.65 -10.16
C LEU A 256 0.24 2.21 -11.13
N TYR A 257 -0.01 3.35 -11.75
CA TYR A 257 0.78 3.81 -12.88
C TYR A 257 1.86 4.86 -12.54
N ASP A 258 1.70 5.61 -11.45
CA ASP A 258 2.38 6.87 -11.18
C ASP A 258 3.77 6.74 -10.50
N SER A 259 4.47 5.60 -10.71
CA SER A 259 5.80 5.40 -10.12
C SER A 259 6.90 6.22 -10.80
N PHE A 260 6.77 6.48 -12.11
CA PHE A 260 7.72 7.25 -12.92
C PHE A 260 7.05 8.33 -13.77
N GLY A 261 5.87 8.78 -13.37
CA GLY A 261 5.09 9.81 -14.04
C GLY A 261 4.24 9.30 -15.19
N TRP A 262 3.27 10.14 -15.58
CA TRP A 262 2.26 9.81 -16.59
C TRP A 262 2.84 9.56 -17.98
N ASP A 263 3.81 10.37 -18.42
CA ASP A 263 4.28 10.33 -19.81
C ASP A 263 4.90 8.98 -20.16
N ILE A 264 5.80 8.49 -19.30
CA ILE A 264 6.43 7.18 -19.53
C ILE A 264 5.45 6.02 -19.33
N PHE A 265 4.51 6.13 -18.38
CA PHE A 265 3.44 5.16 -18.26
C PHE A 265 2.58 5.13 -19.53
N SER A 266 2.11 6.28 -20.00
CA SER A 266 1.27 6.40 -21.19
C SER A 266 1.96 5.84 -22.45
N TYR A 267 3.27 5.99 -22.57
CA TYR A 267 4.07 5.37 -23.62
C TYR A 267 4.09 3.84 -23.53
N ASN A 268 4.21 3.29 -22.32
CA ASN A 268 4.24 1.84 -22.08
C ASN A 268 2.84 1.18 -22.11
N PHE A 269 1.78 1.96 -21.93
CA PHE A 269 0.40 1.46 -21.82
C PHE A 269 -0.22 1.29 -23.18
N SER A 270 -0.17 0.07 -23.73
CA SER A 270 -0.74 -0.30 -25.02
C SER A 270 -2.25 -0.56 -24.95
N GLU A 271 -2.90 -0.62 -26.14
CA GLU A 271 -4.29 -1.04 -26.27
C GLU A 271 -4.53 -2.44 -25.69
N ASP A 272 -3.57 -3.37 -25.84
CA ASP A 272 -3.65 -4.73 -25.28
C ASP A 272 -3.72 -4.69 -23.74
N PHE A 273 -2.84 -3.91 -23.08
CA PHE A 273 -2.94 -3.70 -21.65
C PHE A 273 -4.22 -2.99 -21.24
N ALA A 274 -4.64 -1.98 -22.00
CA ALA A 274 -5.86 -1.26 -21.73
C ALA A 274 -7.10 -2.16 -21.77
N ASN A 275 -7.12 -3.16 -22.64
CA ASN A 275 -8.19 -4.16 -22.69
C ASN A 275 -8.14 -5.18 -21.56
N GLN A 276 -6.94 -5.59 -21.15
CA GLN A 276 -6.75 -6.63 -20.13
C GLN A 276 -6.89 -6.12 -18.69
N PHE A 277 -6.37 -4.91 -18.40
CA PHE A 277 -6.53 -4.30 -17.08
C PHE A 277 -7.94 -3.71 -16.92
N LYS A 278 -8.54 -3.96 -15.76
CA LYS A 278 -9.87 -3.45 -15.42
C LYS A 278 -9.89 -1.95 -15.19
N GLY A 279 -8.74 -1.38 -14.79
CA GLY A 279 -8.62 0.03 -14.51
C GLY A 279 -7.25 0.46 -14.02
N LEU A 280 -7.17 1.73 -13.63
CA LEU A 280 -5.96 2.39 -13.15
C LEU A 280 -6.16 2.95 -11.75
N ARG A 281 -5.06 3.09 -10.99
CA ARG A 281 -5.03 3.71 -9.66
C ARG A 281 -4.25 5.02 -9.71
N ILE A 282 -4.87 6.09 -9.21
CA ILE A 282 -4.29 7.42 -8.97
C ILE A 282 -3.82 7.49 -7.52
N ASP A 283 -2.51 7.72 -7.29
CA ASP A 283 -1.92 7.82 -5.93
C ASP A 283 -1.04 9.08 -5.77
N SER A 284 -0.96 9.94 -6.79
CA SER A 284 -0.30 11.24 -6.75
C SER A 284 -0.85 12.19 -7.82
N GLY A 285 -0.51 13.48 -7.71
CA GLY A 285 -0.99 14.54 -8.58
C GLY A 285 -2.42 14.99 -8.28
N ASP A 286 -2.94 15.92 -9.08
CA ASP A 286 -4.33 16.36 -8.98
C ASP A 286 -5.28 15.29 -9.52
N ASN A 287 -6.24 14.86 -8.69
CA ASN A 287 -7.15 13.76 -9.02
C ASN A 287 -7.99 14.01 -10.28
N PHE A 288 -8.38 15.26 -10.53
CA PHE A 288 -9.19 15.62 -11.68
C PHE A 288 -8.37 15.65 -12.96
N GLU A 289 -7.19 16.27 -12.93
CA GLU A 289 -6.27 16.28 -14.07
C GLU A 289 -5.83 14.88 -14.46
N GLN A 290 -5.50 14.03 -13.46
CA GLN A 290 -5.12 12.65 -13.72
C GLN A 290 -6.28 11.84 -14.32
N LEU A 291 -7.52 12.07 -13.85
CA LEU A 291 -8.70 11.44 -14.43
C LEU A 291 -8.91 11.82 -15.90
N GLU A 292 -8.73 13.10 -16.27
CA GLU A 292 -8.83 13.56 -17.66
C GLU A 292 -7.78 12.87 -18.55
N LYS A 293 -6.53 12.76 -18.07
CA LYS A 293 -5.47 12.04 -18.79
C LYS A 293 -5.85 10.57 -19.04
N ILE A 294 -6.41 9.90 -18.02
CA ILE A 294 -6.84 8.50 -18.10
C ILE A 294 -7.97 8.34 -19.13
N ILE A 295 -9.01 9.19 -19.05
CA ILE A 295 -10.14 9.15 -20.00
C ILE A 295 -9.67 9.39 -21.43
N ALA A 296 -8.81 10.38 -21.65
CA ALA A 296 -8.25 10.68 -22.95
C ALA A 296 -7.43 9.49 -23.50
N LYS A 297 -6.66 8.81 -22.64
CA LYS A 297 -5.86 7.65 -23.03
C LYS A 297 -6.74 6.47 -23.45
N TYR A 298 -7.78 6.11 -22.69
CA TYR A 298 -8.73 5.07 -23.11
C TYR A 298 -9.44 5.43 -24.42
N LYS A 299 -9.86 6.70 -24.57
CA LYS A 299 -10.49 7.19 -25.80
C LYS A 299 -9.55 7.07 -26.99
N SER A 300 -8.24 7.28 -26.85
CA SER A 300 -7.26 7.13 -27.94
C SER A 300 -7.16 5.70 -28.48
N PHE A 301 -7.58 4.71 -27.71
CA PHE A 301 -7.70 3.30 -28.08
C PHE A 301 -9.13 2.92 -28.53
N GLY A 302 -10.07 3.87 -28.58
CA GLY A 302 -11.47 3.56 -28.86
C GLY A 302 -12.21 2.85 -27.72
N ILE A 303 -11.64 2.82 -26.51
CA ILE A 303 -12.23 2.18 -25.34
C ILE A 303 -13.10 3.20 -24.60
N ASP A 304 -14.34 2.80 -24.25
CA ASP A 304 -15.21 3.62 -23.41
C ASP A 304 -14.72 3.60 -21.96
N ALA A 305 -14.28 4.75 -21.47
CA ALA A 305 -13.78 4.88 -20.10
C ALA A 305 -14.85 4.57 -19.03
N ARG A 306 -16.16 4.65 -19.36
CA ARG A 306 -17.26 4.27 -18.47
C ARG A 306 -17.24 2.79 -18.08
N ASP A 307 -16.56 1.95 -18.85
CA ASP A 307 -16.37 0.54 -18.53
C ASP A 307 -15.14 0.27 -17.66
N LYS A 308 -14.30 1.29 -17.45
CA LYS A 308 -13.04 1.19 -16.72
C LYS A 308 -13.16 1.68 -15.29
N GLN A 309 -12.50 0.99 -14.36
CA GLN A 309 -12.38 1.40 -12.98
C GLN A 309 -11.26 2.44 -12.83
N VAL A 310 -11.49 3.47 -12.02
CA VAL A 310 -10.44 4.37 -11.54
C VAL A 310 -10.47 4.35 -10.01
N LEU A 311 -9.39 3.86 -9.42
CA LEU A 311 -9.21 3.83 -7.97
C LEU A 311 -8.44 5.08 -7.55
N PHE A 312 -9.05 5.92 -6.75
CA PHE A 312 -8.42 7.10 -6.13
C PHE A 312 -7.89 6.73 -4.74
N SER A 313 -6.65 7.10 -4.44
CA SER A 313 -6.02 6.81 -3.15
C SER A 313 -5.03 7.89 -2.67
N ASN A 314 -5.01 9.04 -3.34
CA ASN A 314 -4.13 10.16 -3.00
C ASN A 314 -4.72 11.05 -1.92
N ALA A 315 -4.31 10.86 -0.65
CA ALA A 315 -4.61 11.72 0.50
C ALA A 315 -6.12 12.07 0.63
N LEU A 316 -6.98 11.05 0.58
CA LEU A 316 -8.43 11.21 0.60
C LEU A 316 -8.97 11.38 2.02
N ASP A 317 -9.91 12.30 2.14
CA ASP A 317 -10.90 12.40 3.20
C ASP A 317 -12.31 12.18 2.62
N THR A 318 -13.34 12.26 3.47
CA THR A 318 -14.74 12.06 3.08
C THR A 318 -15.21 13.10 2.06
N ASP A 319 -14.87 14.38 2.28
CA ASP A 319 -15.35 15.48 1.42
C ASP A 319 -14.71 15.39 0.03
N LYS A 320 -13.41 15.12 -0.02
CA LYS A 320 -12.67 14.95 -1.27
C LYS A 320 -13.16 13.74 -2.05
N ALA A 321 -13.44 12.63 -1.38
CA ALA A 321 -13.97 11.44 -2.04
C ALA A 321 -15.35 11.71 -2.65
N ILE A 322 -16.24 12.43 -1.95
CA ILE A 322 -17.56 12.82 -2.47
C ILE A 322 -17.44 13.78 -3.65
N GLU A 323 -16.54 14.76 -3.58
CA GLU A 323 -16.28 15.70 -4.69
C GLU A 323 -15.83 14.95 -5.95
N ILE A 324 -14.88 14.02 -5.80
CA ILE A 324 -14.38 13.18 -6.91
C ILE A 324 -15.49 12.27 -7.42
N GLN A 325 -16.31 11.69 -6.54
CA GLN A 325 -17.46 10.85 -6.94
C GLN A 325 -18.40 11.60 -7.89
N HIS A 326 -18.82 12.81 -7.52
CA HIS A 326 -19.72 13.62 -8.34
C HIS A 326 -19.10 14.01 -9.69
N TYR A 327 -17.78 14.23 -9.72
CA TYR A 327 -17.08 14.57 -10.96
C TYR A 327 -16.88 13.37 -11.88
N ALA A 328 -16.63 12.20 -11.30
CA ALA A 328 -16.25 10.97 -12.01
C ALA A 328 -17.43 10.08 -12.40
N GLU A 329 -18.58 10.18 -11.69
CA GLU A 329 -19.75 9.34 -11.97
C GLU A 329 -20.24 9.54 -13.41
N ASN A 330 -20.65 8.44 -14.05
CA ASN A 330 -21.05 8.40 -15.47
C ASN A 330 -19.90 8.63 -16.48
N ARG A 331 -18.68 8.83 -16.03
CA ARG A 331 -17.48 9.01 -16.88
C ARG A 331 -16.51 7.83 -16.78
N VAL A 332 -16.41 7.26 -15.58
CA VAL A 332 -15.65 6.03 -15.25
C VAL A 332 -16.42 5.26 -14.16
N LYS A 333 -15.87 4.17 -13.66
CA LYS A 333 -16.32 3.47 -12.44
C LYS A 333 -15.40 3.89 -11.28
N PRO A 334 -15.70 4.99 -10.54
CA PRO A 334 -14.83 5.47 -9.49
C PRO A 334 -14.87 4.53 -8.27
N SER A 335 -13.73 4.42 -7.60
CA SER A 335 -13.60 3.74 -6.31
C SER A 335 -12.53 4.42 -5.47
N PHE A 336 -12.58 4.26 -4.14
CA PHE A 336 -11.78 5.04 -3.21
C PHE A 336 -11.06 4.14 -2.20
N GLY A 337 -9.75 4.34 -2.03
CA GLY A 337 -8.96 3.73 -0.97
C GLY A 337 -8.64 4.81 0.08
N ILE A 338 -9.23 4.71 1.26
CA ILE A 338 -9.12 5.73 2.31
C ILE A 338 -8.40 5.12 3.51
N GLY A 339 -7.34 5.76 3.99
CA GLY A 339 -6.47 5.22 5.04
C GLY A 339 -6.65 5.90 6.40
N THR A 340 -5.65 6.66 6.83
CA THR A 340 -5.57 7.28 8.18
C THR A 340 -6.76 8.16 8.55
N HIS A 341 -7.51 8.65 7.59
CA HIS A 341 -8.76 9.38 7.81
C HIS A 341 -9.81 8.56 8.59
N PHE A 342 -9.69 7.23 8.60
CA PHE A 342 -10.52 6.33 9.39
C PHE A 342 -9.77 5.73 10.57
N THR A 343 -8.56 5.22 10.34
CA THR A 343 -7.85 4.35 11.29
C THR A 343 -6.97 5.12 12.29
N ASN A 344 -6.89 6.44 12.15
CA ASN A 344 -6.09 7.32 13.01
C ASN A 344 -6.72 8.72 13.13
N ASP A 345 -8.01 8.76 13.43
CA ASP A 345 -8.83 9.97 13.53
C ASP A 345 -9.24 10.25 14.98
N PHE A 346 -8.24 10.55 15.80
CA PHE A 346 -8.45 10.96 17.19
C PHE A 346 -8.26 12.47 17.33
N PRO A 347 -9.10 13.17 18.12
CA PRO A 347 -8.91 14.58 18.42
C PRO A 347 -7.49 14.86 18.97
N HIS A 348 -6.86 15.90 18.45
CA HIS A 348 -5.51 16.33 18.87
C HIS A 348 -4.37 15.36 18.55
N VAL A 349 -4.63 14.31 17.81
CA VAL A 349 -3.60 13.35 17.36
C VAL A 349 -3.34 13.56 15.86
N LYS A 350 -2.08 13.82 15.51
CA LYS A 350 -1.65 13.87 14.11
C LYS A 350 -1.15 12.49 13.70
N PRO A 351 -1.73 11.88 12.64
CA PRO A 351 -1.17 10.65 12.08
C PRO A 351 0.28 10.82 11.67
N MET A 352 1.13 9.83 11.99
CA MET A 352 2.53 9.85 11.60
C MET A 352 2.68 9.82 10.07
N ASN A 353 3.65 10.59 9.56
CA ASN A 353 3.93 10.64 8.13
C ASN A 353 5.17 9.79 7.78
N ILE A 354 5.09 8.52 8.11
CA ILE A 354 6.17 7.55 7.97
C ILE A 354 5.95 6.60 6.79
N VAL A 355 7.04 6.17 6.17
CA VAL A 355 7.06 5.19 5.08
C VAL A 355 8.34 4.36 5.12
N ILE A 356 8.31 3.15 4.56
CA ILE A 356 9.49 2.36 4.22
C ILE A 356 9.57 2.31 2.70
N LYS A 357 10.72 2.67 2.12
CA LYS A 357 10.90 2.77 0.67
C LYS A 357 12.00 1.83 0.21
N LEU A 358 11.72 1.10 -0.85
CA LEU A 358 12.74 0.36 -1.60
C LEU A 358 13.66 1.39 -2.28
N VAL A 359 14.95 1.32 -1.97
CA VAL A 359 15.94 2.29 -2.42
C VAL A 359 16.97 1.68 -3.37
N ALA A 360 17.14 0.36 -3.33
CA ALA A 360 18.09 -0.32 -4.21
C ALA A 360 17.67 -1.78 -4.45
N VAL A 361 18.08 -2.33 -5.58
CA VAL A 361 17.79 -3.72 -5.99
C VAL A 361 18.95 -4.32 -6.76
N LYS A 362 19.15 -5.62 -6.63
CA LYS A 362 20.00 -6.43 -7.52
C LYS A 362 19.25 -7.66 -8.01
N ILE A 363 19.50 -8.05 -9.26
CA ILE A 363 18.73 -9.12 -9.93
C ILE A 363 18.98 -10.48 -9.27
N THR A 364 20.21 -10.71 -8.74
CA THR A 364 20.57 -11.93 -8.02
C THR A 364 21.62 -11.62 -6.97
N GLU A 365 21.76 -12.48 -5.96
CA GLU A 365 22.82 -12.37 -4.96
C GLU A 365 24.23 -12.27 -5.58
N ARG A 366 24.46 -12.98 -6.69
CA ARG A 366 25.77 -13.00 -7.39
C ARG A 366 26.08 -11.71 -8.13
N TRP A 367 25.09 -10.82 -8.33
CA TRP A 367 25.33 -9.51 -8.93
C TRP A 367 26.12 -8.65 -7.93
N PRO A 368 27.28 -8.09 -8.32
CA PRO A 368 28.19 -7.50 -7.35
C PRO A 368 27.71 -6.18 -6.75
N PHE A 369 26.77 -5.49 -7.41
CA PHE A 369 26.31 -4.18 -7.02
C PHE A 369 24.78 -4.13 -6.89
N TYR A 370 24.29 -3.31 -5.95
CA TYR A 370 22.93 -2.85 -5.95
C TYR A 370 22.75 -1.71 -6.94
N ASN A 371 21.68 -1.75 -7.70
CA ASN A 371 21.24 -0.62 -8.51
C ASN A 371 20.31 0.23 -7.68
N ASP A 372 20.63 1.48 -7.46
CA ASP A 372 19.73 2.43 -6.82
C ASP A 372 18.49 2.66 -7.67
N THR A 373 17.34 2.87 -7.01
CA THR A 373 16.08 3.21 -7.62
C THR A 373 15.39 4.36 -6.88
N CYS A 374 14.35 4.90 -7.49
CA CYS A 374 13.58 6.02 -6.93
C CYS A 374 12.10 5.93 -7.34
N LYS A 375 11.25 6.76 -6.73
CA LYS A 375 9.92 7.10 -7.26
C LYS A 375 9.96 8.55 -7.79
N ILE A 376 9.45 8.77 -9.01
CA ILE A 376 9.20 10.09 -9.57
C ILE A 376 7.71 10.37 -9.45
N SER A 377 7.32 11.19 -8.47
CA SER A 377 5.92 11.52 -8.19
C SER A 377 5.36 12.52 -9.19
N GLU A 378 4.06 12.46 -9.47
CA GLU A 378 3.33 13.54 -10.19
C GLU A 378 3.24 14.83 -9.34
N ASP A 379 3.39 14.72 -8.01
CA ASP A 379 3.47 15.89 -7.13
C ASP A 379 4.88 16.50 -7.19
N LYS A 380 4.98 17.76 -7.58
CA LYS A 380 6.25 18.50 -7.65
C LYS A 380 6.97 18.46 -6.30
N GLY A 381 8.26 18.12 -6.35
CA GLY A 381 9.12 18.08 -5.16
C GLY A 381 8.86 16.92 -4.19
N LYS A 382 7.96 15.99 -4.51
CA LYS A 382 7.68 14.80 -3.68
C LYS A 382 8.31 13.50 -4.23
N HIS A 383 9.40 13.63 -4.97
CA HIS A 383 10.17 12.48 -5.42
C HIS A 383 10.82 11.77 -4.23
N THR A 384 11.07 10.48 -4.36
CA THR A 384 11.66 9.67 -3.28
C THR A 384 12.86 8.90 -3.79
N GLY A 385 14.00 9.05 -3.15
CA GLY A 385 15.28 8.43 -3.53
C GLY A 385 16.45 9.41 -3.38
N LYS A 386 17.64 8.97 -3.71
CA LYS A 386 18.83 9.84 -3.74
C LYS A 386 18.70 10.88 -4.86
N PRO A 387 19.07 12.17 -4.63
CA PRO A 387 18.92 13.22 -5.62
C PRO A 387 19.54 12.89 -6.98
N GLU A 388 20.75 12.33 -7.00
CA GLU A 388 21.46 11.93 -8.21
C GLU A 388 20.76 10.78 -8.97
N VAL A 389 20.05 9.90 -8.25
CA VAL A 389 19.26 8.81 -8.86
C VAL A 389 17.99 9.37 -9.48
N ILE A 390 17.30 10.27 -8.77
CA ILE A 390 16.10 10.96 -9.26
C ILE A 390 16.46 11.69 -10.56
N GLN A 391 17.52 12.51 -10.55
CA GLN A 391 17.96 13.25 -11.73
C GLN A 391 18.27 12.30 -12.91
N ARG A 392 19.05 11.26 -12.68
CA ARG A 392 19.39 10.26 -13.72
C ARG A 392 18.14 9.59 -14.30
N PHE A 393 17.15 9.27 -13.46
CA PHE A 393 15.91 8.63 -13.92
C PHE A 393 15.05 9.63 -14.70
N MET A 394 14.94 10.88 -14.25
CA MET A 394 14.25 11.96 -14.96
C MET A 394 14.84 12.19 -16.35
N GLU A 395 16.17 12.29 -16.45
CA GLU A 395 16.86 12.40 -17.73
C GLU A 395 16.57 11.21 -18.64
N ALA A 396 16.62 9.97 -18.10
CA ALA A 396 16.38 8.75 -18.85
C ALA A 396 14.97 8.63 -19.44
N ILE A 397 13.96 9.21 -18.77
CA ILE A 397 12.56 9.19 -19.25
C ILE A 397 12.13 10.52 -19.89
N HIS A 398 13.05 11.49 -20.04
CA HIS A 398 12.75 12.84 -20.55
C HIS A 398 11.63 13.53 -19.75
N TYR A 399 11.64 13.34 -18.41
CA TYR A 399 10.64 13.94 -17.52
C TYR A 399 10.67 15.46 -17.60
N LYS A 400 9.49 16.06 -17.75
CA LYS A 400 9.31 17.52 -17.77
C LYS A 400 8.55 17.93 -16.50
N GLU A 401 9.18 18.73 -15.64
CA GLU A 401 8.52 19.32 -14.47
C GLU A 401 7.42 20.33 -14.83
#